data_75fc0c60e63953fdd3fa40169d25129b
#
_entry.id   75fc0c60e63953fdd3fa40169d25129b
#
_cell.length_a   1.000
_cell.length_b   1.000
_cell.length_c   1.000
_cell.angle_alpha   90.00
_cell.angle_beta   90.00
_cell.angle_gamma   90.00
#
_symmetry.space_group_name_H-M   'P 1'
#
loop_
_entity.id
_entity.type
_entity.pdbx_description
1 polymer ?
#
loop_
_entity_poly.entity_id
_entity_poly.type
_entity_poly.pdbx_seq_one_letter_code
_entity_poly.pdbx_strand_id
1 'polypeptide(L)' 'MKSKNIPADIRAKSIKEAQNEIKEIIEKLENTETNLEDSREHYDRMMQLNTHIQDKFRQKAIEIRKSTVHKNKKKLLNN' A
#
# COMPACT_ATOMS: atom_id res chain seq x y z
N MET A 1 3.26 -11.55 10.96
CA MET A 1 3.16 -12.06 10.46
C MET A 1 2.29 -12.15 9.47
N LYS A 2 1.30 -11.63 9.50
CA LYS A 2 0.39 -11.64 8.58
C LYS A 2 0.81 -11.06 7.34
N SER A 3 1.55 -10.05 7.32
CA SER A 3 1.84 -9.39 6.07
C SER A 3 2.72 -10.26 5.23
N LYS A 4 3.14 -11.37 5.72
CA LYS A 4 3.93 -12.14 4.95
C LYS A 4 3.22 -12.78 3.88
N ASN A 5 1.98 -12.85 3.84
CA ASN A 5 1.25 -13.53 2.80
C ASN A 5 0.96 -12.70 1.58
N ILE A 6 1.60 -11.58 1.48
CA ILE A 6 1.39 -10.75 0.30
C ILE A 6 2.11 -11.37 -0.88
N PRO A 7 1.41 -11.60 -2.00
CA PRO A 7 2.02 -12.21 -3.17
C PRO A 7 3.19 -11.40 -3.72
N ALA A 8 4.10 -12.09 -4.35
CA ALA A 8 5.29 -11.45 -4.87
C ALA A 8 4.97 -10.39 -5.91
N ASP A 9 3.97 -10.65 -6.74
CA ASP A 9 3.61 -9.68 -7.77
C ASP A 9 3.10 -8.38 -7.16
N ILE A 10 2.42 -8.45 -6.02
CA ILE A 10 1.97 -7.26 -5.36
C ILE A 10 3.16 -6.55 -4.74
N ARG A 11 4.07 -7.31 -4.14
CA ARG A 11 5.21 -6.70 -3.49
C ARG A 11 6.12 -5.97 -4.48
N ALA A 12 6.06 -6.35 -5.73
CA ALA A 12 6.85 -5.69 -6.75
C ALA A 12 6.19 -4.43 -7.28
N LYS A 13 4.95 -4.15 -6.91
CA LYS A 13 4.25 -3.01 -7.43
C LYS A 13 4.61 -1.74 -6.70
N SER A 14 4.61 -0.63 -7.44
CA SER A 14 4.76 0.67 -6.82
C SER A 14 3.42 1.02 -6.16
N ILE A 15 3.43 2.07 -5.35
CA ILE A 15 2.21 2.53 -4.71
C ILE A 15 1.16 2.87 -5.77
N LYS A 16 1.58 3.55 -6.82
CA LYS A 16 0.65 3.94 -7.85
C LYS A 16 0.06 2.74 -8.57
N GLU A 17 0.88 1.76 -8.88
CA GLU A 17 0.40 0.56 -9.53
C GLU A 17 -0.58 -0.18 -8.64
N ALA A 18 -0.28 -0.27 -7.36
CA ALA A 18 -1.17 -0.93 -6.43
C ALA A 18 -2.50 -0.19 -6.31
N GLN A 19 -2.45 1.13 -6.27
CA GLN A 19 -3.66 1.92 -6.20
C GLN A 19 -4.51 1.75 -7.45
N ASN A 20 -3.86 1.67 -8.61
CA ASN A 20 -4.60 1.48 -9.84
C ASN A 20 -5.28 0.12 -9.86
N GLU A 21 -4.61 -0.89 -9.35
CA GLU A 21 -5.25 -2.21 -9.32
C GLU A 21 -6.43 -2.21 -8.37
N ILE A 22 -6.33 -1.51 -7.25
CA ILE A 22 -7.44 -1.42 -6.32
C ILE A 22 -8.64 -0.77 -7.01
N LYS A 23 -8.39 0.26 -7.80
CA LYS A 23 -9.47 0.90 -8.52
C LYS A 23 -10.14 -0.06 -9.47
N GLU A 24 -9.37 -0.86 -10.18
CA GLU A 24 -9.92 -1.83 -11.08
C GLU A 24 -10.75 -2.87 -10.35
N ILE A 25 -10.29 -3.27 -9.17
CA ILE A 25 -11.02 -4.24 -8.39
C ILE A 25 -12.35 -3.66 -7.93
N ILE A 26 -12.33 -2.42 -7.49
CA ILE A 26 -13.55 -1.77 -7.05
C ILE A 26 -14.55 -1.71 -8.19
N GLU A 27 -14.10 -1.41 -9.39
CA GLU A 27 -14.98 -1.38 -10.52
C GLU A 27 -15.59 -2.74 -10.79
N LYS A 28 -14.79 -3.78 -10.63
CA LYS A 28 -15.30 -5.13 -10.81
C LYS A 28 -16.32 -5.48 -9.74
N LEU A 29 -16.07 -5.05 -8.52
CA LEU A 29 -16.99 -5.33 -7.44
C LEU A 29 -18.31 -4.60 -7.60
N GLU A 30 -18.29 -3.45 -8.25
CA GLU A 30 -19.51 -2.71 -8.48
C GLU A 30 -20.33 -3.32 -9.59
N ASN A 31 -19.73 -4.21 -10.36
CA ASN A 31 -20.43 -4.85 -11.42
C ASN A 31 -21.36 -5.91 -10.83
N THR A 32 -22.62 -5.82 -11.12
CA THR A 32 -23.60 -6.69 -10.53
C THR A 32 -23.48 -8.13 -10.94
N GLU A 33 -22.71 -8.39 -11.97
CA GLU A 33 -22.58 -9.76 -12.43
C GLU A 33 -21.60 -10.56 -11.60
N THR A 34 -20.85 -9.93 -10.76
CA THR A 34 -19.83 -10.62 -9.98
C THR A 34 -20.51 -11.49 -8.92
N ASN A 35 -20.15 -12.76 -8.87
CA ASN A 35 -20.76 -13.61 -7.87
C ASN A 35 -20.00 -13.50 -6.55
N LEU A 36 -20.54 -14.12 -5.53
CA LEU A 36 -20.02 -13.98 -4.18
C LEU A 36 -18.59 -14.48 -4.05
N GLU A 37 -18.29 -15.58 -4.67
CA GLU A 37 -17.00 -16.15 -4.57
C GLU A 37 -15.94 -15.29 -5.23
N ASP A 38 -16.25 -14.77 -6.41
CA ASP A 38 -15.36 -13.88 -7.09
C ASP A 38 -15.16 -12.60 -6.31
N SER A 39 -16.24 -12.12 -5.68
CA SER A 39 -16.15 -10.91 -4.87
C SER A 39 -15.18 -11.11 -3.73
N ARG A 40 -15.20 -12.29 -3.14
CA ARG A 40 -14.34 -12.57 -2.01
C ARG A 40 -12.88 -12.54 -2.42
N GLU A 41 -12.56 -13.15 -3.56
CA GLU A 41 -11.20 -13.14 -4.04
C GLU A 41 -10.73 -11.72 -4.33
N HIS A 42 -11.60 -10.94 -4.95
CA HIS A 42 -11.27 -9.56 -5.25
C HIS A 42 -11.04 -8.78 -3.96
N TYR A 43 -11.86 -9.04 -2.99
CA TYR A 43 -11.76 -8.34 -1.72
C TYR A 43 -10.45 -8.69 -1.02
N ASP A 44 -10.10 -9.98 -1.02
CA ASP A 44 -8.86 -10.41 -0.41
C ASP A 44 -7.66 -9.76 -1.08
N ARG A 45 -7.69 -9.71 -2.40
CA ARG A 45 -6.60 -9.11 -3.14
C ARG A 45 -6.52 -7.62 -2.83
N MET A 46 -7.66 -6.97 -2.71
CA MET A 46 -7.69 -5.56 -2.40
C MET A 46 -7.06 -5.30 -1.04
N MET A 47 -7.34 -6.18 -0.08
CA MET A 47 -6.77 -6.02 1.24
C MET A 47 -5.26 -6.21 1.21
N GLN A 48 -4.79 -7.17 0.41
CA GLN A 48 -3.37 -7.38 0.28
C GLN A 48 -2.68 -6.18 -0.35
N LEU A 49 -3.32 -5.62 -1.37
CA LEU A 49 -2.77 -4.43 -2.02
C LEU A 49 -2.74 -3.26 -1.05
N ASN A 50 -3.80 -3.13 -0.25
CA ASN A 50 -3.86 -2.05 0.71
C ASN A 50 -2.77 -2.18 1.76
N THR A 51 -2.54 -3.38 2.22
CA THR A 51 -1.49 -3.63 3.19
C THR A 51 -0.13 -3.26 2.61
N HIS A 52 0.09 -3.62 1.36
CA HIS A 52 1.34 -3.29 0.68
C HIS A 52 1.52 -1.78 0.59
N ILE A 53 0.45 -1.08 0.23
CA ILE A 53 0.50 0.37 0.12
C ILE A 53 0.84 0.99 1.48
N GLN A 54 0.20 0.50 2.52
CA GLN A 54 0.44 1.01 3.85
C GLN A 54 1.88 0.77 4.27
N ASP A 55 2.41 -0.40 3.96
CA ASP A 55 3.79 -0.71 4.28
C ASP A 55 4.74 0.24 3.56
N LYS A 56 4.44 0.50 2.30
CA LYS A 56 5.28 1.40 1.52
C LYS A 56 5.22 2.82 2.06
N PHE A 57 4.03 3.26 2.44
CA PHE A 57 3.89 4.59 3.02
C PHE A 57 4.65 4.67 4.33
N ARG A 58 4.57 3.61 5.11
CA ARG A 58 5.27 3.59 6.40
C ARG A 58 6.78 3.67 6.20
N GLN A 59 7.29 2.94 5.22
CA GLN A 59 8.70 3.00 4.93
C GLN A 59 9.11 4.39 4.49
N LYS A 60 8.30 5.00 3.64
CA LYS A 60 8.59 6.34 3.18
C LYS A 60 8.52 7.33 4.31
N ALA A 61 7.56 7.17 5.19
CA ALA A 61 7.42 8.07 6.33
C ALA A 61 8.64 7.99 7.24
N ILE A 62 9.14 6.78 7.43
CA ILE A 62 10.31 6.59 8.26
C ILE A 62 11.51 7.26 7.60
N GLU A 63 11.68 7.10 6.31
CA GLU A 63 12.78 7.72 5.61
C GLU A 63 12.71 9.22 5.68
N ILE A 64 11.52 9.76 5.47
CA ILE A 64 11.34 11.20 5.53
C ILE A 64 11.59 11.72 6.93
N ARG A 65 11.10 10.99 7.93
CA ARG A 65 11.29 11.41 9.29
C ARG A 65 12.77 11.42 9.67
N LYS A 66 13.50 10.40 9.25
CA LYS A 66 14.92 10.36 9.51
C LYS A 66 15.61 11.56 8.89
N SER A 67 15.26 11.84 7.66
CA SER A 67 15.85 12.93 6.96
C SER A 67 15.52 14.26 7.61
N THR A 68 14.26 14.43 8.00
CA THR A 68 13.80 15.65 8.61
C THR A 68 14.45 15.87 9.98
N VAL A 69 14.53 14.82 10.75
CA VAL A 69 15.13 14.93 12.07
C VAL A 69 16.60 15.31 11.93
N HIS A 70 17.26 14.74 10.97
CA HIS A 70 18.64 15.04 10.72
C HIS A 70 18.80 16.51 10.37
N LYS A 71 17.96 17.00 9.50
CA LYS A 71 18.02 18.39 9.11
C LYS A 71 17.66 19.32 10.27
N ASN A 72 16.66 18.97 11.01
CA ASN A 72 16.26 19.78 12.12
C ASN A 72 17.34 19.86 13.16
N LYS A 73 18.01 18.76 13.37
CA LYS A 73 19.08 18.77 14.34
C LYS A 73 20.16 19.72 13.91
N LYS A 74 20.48 19.71 12.62
CA LYS A 74 21.46 20.61 12.12
C LYS A 74 21.04 22.04 12.33
N LYS A 75 19.77 22.34 12.06
CA LYS A 75 19.29 23.67 12.23
C LYS A 75 19.37 24.10 13.67
N LEU A 76 18.98 23.24 14.57
CA LEU A 76 19.02 23.60 15.99
C LEU A 76 20.45 23.87 16.45
N LEU A 77 21.39 23.13 15.91
CA LEU A 77 22.74 23.33 16.31
C LEU A 77 23.27 24.67 15.81
N ASN A 78 22.77 25.11 14.68
CA ASN A 78 23.21 26.35 14.13
C ASN A 78 22.63 27.55 14.82
N ASN A 79 21.59 27.34 15.59
CA ASN A 79 21.00 28.43 16.31
C ASN A 79 21.67 28.58 17.65
#